data_873e7416900cd20621d57d80ae6b40c5
#
_entry.id   873e7416900cd20621d57d80ae6b40c5
#
_cell.length_a   1.000
_cell.length_b   1.000
_cell.length_c   1.000
_cell.angle_alpha   90.00
_cell.angle_beta   90.00
_cell.angle_gamma   90.00
#
_symmetry.space_group_name_H-M   'P 1'
#
loop_
_entity.id
_entity.type
_entity.pdbx_description
1 polymer ?
#
loop_
_entity_poly.entity_id
_entity_poly.type
_entity_poly.pdbx_seq_one_letter_code
_entity_poly.pdbx_strand_id
1 'polypeptide(L)'
;KLKPNLIFYLERNNVRVERCDFVIEFLRNLQKGSLLFDGDKLNYALYNAIPNSIMKINIVSPIAKLKAIKNPVEIRGYRNAMRKDGVALTKFLYWLSNTLKSNEKVSELSLSEKLRKFKSQQADFVSESFATIAAYGDNGAICHYSATKQTNRILEPTGFLLLDTGTHYLDGTTDITRTISLGSLSDQQKKAFTLVLKGHIALATIKFPYGTKGSHLDILARQFLWNEGLNYGHGTGHGVGHFLNVHEGYAWLRPRENNVVYEAGMTMTNEPGLYRDGYYGVRTENVMLIEQAEETDFGNFLKFETLTLCPIDLAAIESSILTSIEKKWLNDYHKEVYEKISPFLESEEKIWLQESCREMK
;
A
#
# COMPACT_ATOMS: atom_id res chain seq x y z
N LYS A 1 14.80 2.66 -26.96
CA LYS A 1 16.26 2.44 -27.12
C LYS A 1 16.97 3.03 -25.89
N LEU A 2 17.91 2.29 -25.30
CA LEU A 2 18.74 2.82 -24.21
C LEU A 2 19.66 3.94 -24.74
N LYS A 3 19.94 4.92 -23.89
CA LYS A 3 20.87 6.00 -24.23
C LYS A 3 22.31 5.43 -24.28
N PRO A 4 23.19 5.94 -25.17
CA PRO A 4 24.56 5.40 -25.30
C PRO A 4 25.37 5.41 -24.00
N ASN A 5 25.26 6.47 -23.20
CA ASN A 5 25.94 6.56 -21.89
C ASN A 5 25.48 5.50 -20.88
N LEU A 6 24.20 5.08 -20.96
CA LEU A 6 23.69 4.01 -20.11
C LEU A 6 24.20 2.65 -20.58
N ILE A 7 24.26 2.40 -21.89
CA ILE A 7 24.85 1.17 -22.44
C ILE A 7 26.31 1.06 -21.98
N PHE A 8 27.10 2.13 -22.16
CA PHE A 8 28.50 2.17 -21.72
C PHE A 8 28.65 1.92 -20.20
N TYR A 9 27.78 2.50 -19.38
CA TYR A 9 27.76 2.24 -17.93
C TYR A 9 27.50 0.77 -17.61
N LEU A 10 26.49 0.16 -18.25
CA LEU A 10 26.13 -1.25 -18.04
C LEU A 10 27.27 -2.19 -18.45
N GLU A 11 27.87 -1.96 -19.63
CA GLU A 11 28.99 -2.76 -20.13
C GLU A 11 30.22 -2.70 -19.20
N ARG A 12 30.56 -1.50 -18.68
CA ARG A 12 31.64 -1.34 -17.69
C ARG A 12 31.38 -2.07 -16.39
N ASN A 13 30.12 -2.36 -16.06
CA ASN A 13 29.72 -3.14 -14.90
C ASN A 13 29.45 -4.61 -15.24
N ASN A 14 29.95 -5.11 -16.37
CA ASN A 14 29.76 -6.47 -16.85
C ASN A 14 28.30 -6.87 -17.08
N VAL A 15 27.44 -5.91 -17.40
CA VAL A 15 26.04 -6.14 -17.75
C VAL A 15 25.92 -6.14 -19.27
N ARG A 16 25.66 -7.31 -19.83
CA ARG A 16 25.39 -7.47 -21.27
C ARG A 16 23.96 -7.03 -21.57
N VAL A 17 23.81 -6.15 -22.56
CA VAL A 17 22.52 -5.66 -23.03
C VAL A 17 22.14 -6.32 -24.34
N GLU A 18 20.97 -6.96 -24.36
CA GLU A 18 20.43 -7.63 -25.53
C GLU A 18 19.02 -7.12 -25.85
N ARG A 19 18.55 -7.36 -27.05
CA ARG A 19 17.18 -7.07 -27.44
C ARG A 19 16.23 -8.08 -26.79
N CYS A 20 15.03 -7.63 -26.38
CA CYS A 20 14.05 -8.51 -25.76
C CYS A 20 13.60 -9.67 -26.66
N ASP A 21 13.55 -9.47 -27.99
CA ASP A 21 13.20 -10.50 -28.95
C ASP A 21 14.27 -11.60 -29.08
N PHE A 22 15.51 -11.32 -28.69
CA PHE A 22 16.61 -12.29 -28.68
C PHE A 22 16.44 -13.40 -27.62
N VAL A 23 15.59 -13.20 -26.60
CA VAL A 23 15.43 -14.17 -25.51
C VAL A 23 15.01 -15.57 -25.99
N ILE A 24 14.14 -15.65 -27.00
CA ILE A 24 13.66 -16.92 -27.55
C ILE A 24 14.81 -17.67 -28.26
N GLU A 25 15.62 -16.95 -29.04
CA GLU A 25 16.78 -17.51 -29.72
C GLU A 25 17.84 -17.94 -28.69
N PHE A 26 18.10 -17.11 -27.69
CA PHE A 26 19.00 -17.46 -26.59
C PHE A 26 18.57 -18.75 -25.89
N LEU A 27 17.29 -18.90 -25.53
CA LEU A 27 16.78 -20.11 -24.89
C LEU A 27 16.95 -21.35 -25.77
N ARG A 28 16.60 -21.25 -27.09
CA ARG A 28 16.72 -22.36 -28.03
C ARG A 28 18.14 -22.85 -28.23
N ASN A 29 19.12 -21.99 -28.07
CA ASN A 29 20.54 -22.26 -28.25
C ASN A 29 21.22 -22.83 -27.00
N LEU A 30 20.52 -23.01 -25.88
CA LEU A 30 21.06 -23.67 -24.69
C LEU A 30 21.37 -25.14 -25.01
N GLN A 31 22.61 -25.57 -24.74
CA GLN A 31 23.06 -26.90 -25.11
C GLN A 31 22.96 -27.91 -23.96
N LYS A 32 23.33 -27.49 -22.75
CA LYS A 32 23.39 -28.33 -21.54
C LYS A 32 23.25 -27.51 -20.26
N GLY A 33 22.91 -28.15 -19.18
CA GLY A 33 22.79 -27.54 -17.86
C GLY A 33 21.36 -27.55 -17.32
N SER A 34 21.11 -26.69 -16.36
CA SER A 34 19.78 -26.50 -15.74
C SER A 34 19.33 -25.05 -15.87
N LEU A 35 18.02 -24.84 -15.99
CA LEU A 35 17.40 -23.54 -16.02
C LEU A 35 16.35 -23.46 -14.91
N LEU A 36 16.53 -22.50 -14.00
CA LEU A 36 15.54 -22.15 -13.00
C LEU A 36 14.49 -21.24 -13.64
N PHE A 37 13.23 -21.51 -13.39
CA PHE A 37 12.13 -20.63 -13.82
C PHE A 37 10.99 -20.70 -12.81
N ASP A 38 10.18 -19.64 -12.77
CA ASP A 38 8.96 -19.55 -11.99
C ASP A 38 7.78 -19.81 -12.93
N GLY A 39 7.15 -20.98 -12.79
CA GLY A 39 6.07 -21.44 -13.66
C GLY A 39 4.81 -20.56 -13.60
N ASP A 40 4.60 -19.84 -12.50
CA ASP A 40 3.48 -18.90 -12.32
C ASP A 40 3.75 -17.55 -13.02
N LYS A 41 5.00 -17.29 -13.44
CA LYS A 41 5.45 -16.03 -14.06
C LYS A 41 5.93 -16.19 -15.49
N LEU A 42 6.36 -17.39 -15.87
CA LEU A 42 6.90 -17.64 -17.20
C LEU A 42 5.77 -17.85 -18.22
N ASN A 43 5.77 -17.08 -19.30
CA ASN A 43 4.84 -17.33 -20.39
C ASN A 43 5.16 -18.62 -21.16
N TYR A 44 4.13 -19.23 -21.74
CA TYR A 44 4.23 -20.52 -22.42
C TYR A 44 5.18 -20.53 -23.63
N ALA A 45 5.30 -19.42 -24.37
CA ALA A 45 6.21 -19.32 -25.50
C ALA A 45 7.68 -19.43 -25.09
N LEU A 46 8.06 -18.80 -23.98
CA LEU A 46 9.41 -18.91 -23.40
C LEU A 46 9.65 -20.32 -22.85
N TYR A 47 8.67 -20.92 -22.17
CA TYR A 47 8.78 -22.30 -21.69
C TYR A 47 9.05 -23.28 -22.83
N ASN A 48 8.33 -23.17 -23.95
CA ASN A 48 8.50 -24.01 -25.14
C ASN A 48 9.81 -23.77 -25.88
N ALA A 49 10.44 -22.62 -25.69
CA ALA A 49 11.74 -22.33 -26.29
C ALA A 49 12.91 -23.06 -25.57
N ILE A 50 12.69 -23.57 -24.34
CA ILE A 50 13.71 -24.27 -23.57
C ILE A 50 13.86 -25.70 -24.13
N PRO A 51 15.06 -26.09 -24.63
CA PRO A 51 15.30 -27.42 -25.18
C PRO A 51 15.03 -28.54 -24.16
N ASN A 52 14.67 -29.72 -24.64
CA ASN A 52 14.49 -30.90 -23.78
C ASN A 52 15.81 -31.40 -23.15
N SER A 53 16.96 -31.02 -23.69
CA SER A 53 18.29 -31.32 -23.12
C SER A 53 18.60 -30.52 -21.86
N ILE A 54 17.82 -29.47 -21.55
CA ILE A 54 17.97 -28.61 -20.40
C ILE A 54 17.12 -29.16 -19.26
N MET A 55 17.73 -29.37 -18.07
CA MET A 55 17.00 -29.69 -16.86
C MET A 55 16.15 -28.46 -16.44
N LYS A 56 14.84 -28.62 -16.47
CA LYS A 56 13.86 -27.56 -16.12
C LYS A 56 13.54 -27.63 -14.64
N ILE A 57 13.92 -26.61 -13.86
CA ILE A 57 13.69 -26.54 -12.41
C ILE A 57 12.68 -25.44 -12.14
N ASN A 58 11.44 -25.87 -11.81
CA ASN A 58 10.34 -24.95 -11.49
C ASN A 58 10.36 -24.62 -10.00
N ILE A 59 10.76 -23.39 -9.68
CA ILE A 59 10.77 -22.85 -8.31
C ILE A 59 10.40 -21.36 -8.36
N VAL A 60 9.93 -20.83 -7.22
CA VAL A 60 9.77 -19.38 -7.06
C VAL A 60 11.12 -18.70 -7.36
N SER A 61 11.09 -17.65 -8.17
CA SER A 61 12.31 -16.95 -8.57
C SER A 61 13.13 -16.47 -7.36
N PRO A 62 14.41 -16.81 -7.24
CA PRO A 62 15.28 -16.29 -6.17
C PRO A 62 15.41 -14.77 -6.21
N ILE A 63 15.25 -14.14 -7.39
CA ILE A 63 15.22 -12.69 -7.55
C ILE A 63 14.01 -12.09 -6.81
N ALA A 64 12.87 -12.79 -6.76
CA ALA A 64 11.70 -12.33 -6.03
C ALA A 64 12.01 -12.18 -4.53
N LYS A 65 12.70 -13.14 -3.93
CA LYS A 65 13.16 -13.07 -2.54
C LYS A 65 14.14 -11.92 -2.33
N LEU A 66 15.17 -11.80 -3.20
CA LEU A 66 16.18 -10.75 -3.11
C LEU A 66 15.59 -9.34 -3.17
N LYS A 67 14.55 -9.13 -4.00
CA LYS A 67 13.84 -7.86 -4.08
C LYS A 67 12.92 -7.60 -2.88
N ALA A 68 12.29 -8.65 -2.35
CA ALA A 68 11.36 -8.52 -1.24
C ALA A 68 12.05 -8.03 0.04
N ILE A 69 13.29 -8.44 0.29
CA ILE A 69 14.09 -8.02 1.45
C ILE A 69 14.88 -6.76 1.08
N LYS A 70 14.38 -5.62 1.53
CA LYS A 70 14.96 -4.30 1.24
C LYS A 70 16.24 -4.09 2.05
N ASN A 71 17.25 -3.60 1.37
CA ASN A 71 18.52 -3.21 2.02
C ASN A 71 18.37 -1.85 2.75
N PRO A 72 19.36 -1.43 3.56
CA PRO A 72 19.26 -0.18 4.31
C PRO A 72 19.11 1.08 3.45
N VAL A 73 19.58 1.08 2.19
CA VAL A 73 19.41 2.22 1.27
C VAL A 73 17.97 2.28 0.79
N GLU A 74 17.40 1.16 0.39
CA GLU A 74 16.01 1.05 -0.04
C GLU A 74 15.04 1.39 1.10
N ILE A 75 15.31 0.93 2.34
CA ILE A 75 14.50 1.28 3.52
C ILE A 75 14.49 2.79 3.79
N ARG A 76 15.67 3.46 3.72
CA ARG A 76 15.72 4.92 3.82
C ARG A 76 14.95 5.60 2.69
N GLY A 77 15.04 5.06 1.47
CA GLY A 77 14.26 5.52 0.33
C GLY A 77 12.76 5.43 0.60
N TYR A 78 12.27 4.30 1.09
CA TYR A 78 10.85 4.14 1.45
C TYR A 78 10.38 5.18 2.46
N ARG A 79 11.10 5.37 3.56
CA ARG A 79 10.74 6.37 4.57
C ARG A 79 10.67 7.78 3.96
N ASN A 80 11.56 8.10 3.01
CA ASN A 80 11.52 9.37 2.29
C ASN A 80 10.35 9.45 1.31
N ALA A 81 10.07 8.40 0.54
CA ALA A 81 8.94 8.33 -0.39
C ALA A 81 7.60 8.50 0.37
N MET A 82 7.42 7.80 1.50
CA MET A 82 6.21 7.90 2.35
C MET A 82 6.03 9.31 2.93
N ARG A 83 7.12 9.99 3.31
CA ARG A 83 7.06 11.39 3.74
C ARG A 83 6.64 12.32 2.62
N LYS A 84 7.20 12.18 1.40
CA LYS A 84 6.80 12.97 0.22
C LYS A 84 5.32 12.79 -0.10
N ASP A 85 4.87 11.53 -0.11
CA ASP A 85 3.48 11.19 -0.39
C ASP A 85 2.55 11.73 0.70
N GLY A 86 2.95 11.62 1.98
CA GLY A 86 2.23 12.19 3.11
C GLY A 86 2.05 13.70 3.03
N VAL A 87 3.08 14.44 2.57
CA VAL A 87 3.00 15.89 2.31
C VAL A 87 1.99 16.18 1.19
N ALA A 88 2.06 15.45 0.08
CA ALA A 88 1.13 15.62 -1.04
C ALA A 88 -0.32 15.34 -0.64
N LEU A 89 -0.54 14.25 0.10
CA LEU A 89 -1.86 13.86 0.61
C LEU A 89 -2.41 14.86 1.63
N THR A 90 -1.58 15.36 2.54
CA THR A 90 -2.01 16.38 3.52
C THR A 90 -2.46 17.66 2.83
N LYS A 91 -1.69 18.17 1.86
CA LYS A 91 -2.06 19.34 1.05
C LYS A 91 -3.35 19.11 0.26
N PHE A 92 -3.51 17.92 -0.29
CA PHE A 92 -4.72 17.52 -0.99
C PHE A 92 -5.94 17.46 -0.06
N LEU A 93 -5.82 16.84 1.11
CA LEU A 93 -6.93 16.72 2.09
C LEU A 93 -7.32 18.10 2.65
N TYR A 94 -6.35 18.97 2.91
CA TYR A 94 -6.61 20.37 3.26
C TYR A 94 -7.37 21.10 2.15
N TRP A 95 -6.92 20.99 0.91
CA TRP A 95 -7.63 21.54 -0.25
C TRP A 95 -9.06 21.00 -0.34
N LEU A 96 -9.24 19.68 -0.24
CA LEU A 96 -10.56 19.04 -0.33
C LEU A 96 -11.50 19.56 0.74
N SER A 97 -11.05 19.66 2.00
CA SER A 97 -11.85 20.14 3.10
C SER A 97 -12.34 21.59 2.90
N ASN A 98 -11.51 22.46 2.31
CA ASN A 98 -11.88 23.84 2.01
C ASN A 98 -12.82 23.94 0.80
N THR A 99 -12.59 23.13 -0.21
CA THR A 99 -13.40 23.10 -1.43
C THR A 99 -14.83 22.66 -1.12
N LEU A 100 -15.01 21.64 -0.26
CA LEU A 100 -16.32 21.19 0.17
C LEU A 100 -17.08 22.28 0.98
N LYS A 101 -16.37 23.07 1.79
CA LYS A 101 -16.98 24.20 2.53
C LYS A 101 -17.40 25.36 1.61
N SER A 102 -16.73 25.55 0.48
CA SER A 102 -17.06 26.61 -0.49
C SER A 102 -18.18 26.24 -1.47
N ASN A 103 -18.76 25.04 -1.36
CA ASN A 103 -19.75 24.48 -2.28
C ASN A 103 -19.27 24.38 -3.75
N GLU A 104 -17.95 24.35 -3.97
CA GLU A 104 -17.39 24.08 -5.28
C GLU A 104 -17.62 22.63 -5.66
N LYS A 105 -18.06 22.39 -6.91
CA LYS A 105 -18.36 21.04 -7.38
C LYS A 105 -17.07 20.30 -7.72
N VAL A 106 -16.81 19.22 -7.00
CA VAL A 106 -15.69 18.29 -7.23
C VAL A 106 -16.27 16.92 -7.59
N SER A 107 -15.69 16.27 -8.57
CA SER A 107 -16.05 14.92 -8.96
C SER A 107 -14.90 13.95 -8.71
N GLU A 108 -15.17 12.65 -8.70
CA GLU A 108 -14.16 11.60 -8.53
C GLU A 108 -12.99 11.74 -9.53
N LEU A 109 -13.28 12.04 -10.80
CA LEU A 109 -12.25 12.26 -11.83
C LEU A 109 -11.43 13.52 -11.55
N SER A 110 -12.11 14.66 -11.26
CA SER A 110 -11.41 15.93 -11.00
C SER A 110 -10.56 15.86 -9.73
N LEU A 111 -11.00 15.07 -8.76
CA LEU A 111 -10.31 14.81 -7.51
C LEU A 111 -9.00 14.03 -7.75
N SER A 112 -9.05 12.97 -8.56
CA SER A 112 -7.88 12.17 -8.95
C SER A 112 -6.84 13.03 -9.68
N GLU A 113 -7.27 13.88 -10.63
CA GLU A 113 -6.39 14.83 -11.31
C GLU A 113 -5.75 15.84 -10.35
N LYS A 114 -6.52 16.34 -9.39
CA LYS A 114 -6.01 17.28 -8.38
C LYS A 114 -4.97 16.64 -7.47
N LEU A 115 -5.23 15.42 -7.01
CA LEU A 115 -4.27 14.67 -6.19
C LEU A 115 -2.97 14.43 -6.95
N ARG A 116 -3.04 14.01 -8.21
CA ARG A 116 -1.86 13.83 -9.06
C ARG A 116 -1.03 15.11 -9.18
N LYS A 117 -1.67 16.30 -9.22
CA LYS A 117 -0.94 17.58 -9.24
C LYS A 117 -0.14 17.79 -7.95
N PHE A 118 -0.71 17.52 -6.77
CA PHE A 118 0.03 17.62 -5.50
C PHE A 118 1.19 16.62 -5.43
N LYS A 119 0.99 15.39 -5.88
CA LYS A 119 2.04 14.36 -5.94
C LYS A 119 3.18 14.76 -6.88
N SER A 120 2.85 15.31 -8.05
CA SER A 120 3.85 15.72 -9.05
C SER A 120 4.70 16.93 -8.62
N GLN A 121 4.32 17.65 -7.57
CA GLN A 121 5.11 18.72 -6.98
C GLN A 121 6.20 18.23 -6.03
N GLN A 122 6.14 16.94 -5.64
CA GLN A 122 7.18 16.36 -4.79
C GLN A 122 8.42 16.00 -5.62
N ALA A 123 9.59 16.14 -5.00
CA ALA A 123 10.85 15.80 -5.64
C ALA A 123 10.88 14.30 -6.04
N ASP A 124 11.50 14.00 -7.18
CA ASP A 124 11.67 12.65 -7.71
C ASP A 124 10.36 11.90 -8.05
N PHE A 125 9.27 12.62 -8.22
CA PHE A 125 8.03 12.06 -8.75
C PHE A 125 8.24 11.55 -10.18
N VAL A 126 7.79 10.33 -10.44
CA VAL A 126 7.86 9.72 -11.78
C VAL A 126 6.46 9.50 -12.34
N SER A 127 5.60 8.82 -11.58
CA SER A 127 4.22 8.52 -11.99
C SER A 127 3.39 8.09 -10.77
N GLU A 128 2.10 7.94 -10.95
CA GLU A 128 1.29 7.13 -10.01
C GLU A 128 1.73 5.67 -10.11
N SER A 129 1.69 4.93 -9.00
CA SER A 129 2.01 3.49 -8.95
C SER A 129 0.88 2.64 -9.52
N PHE A 130 -0.34 3.17 -9.47
CA PHE A 130 -1.55 2.67 -10.14
C PHE A 130 -2.55 3.82 -10.33
N ALA A 131 -3.60 3.60 -11.10
CA ALA A 131 -4.66 4.59 -11.29
C ALA A 131 -5.40 4.84 -9.97
N THR A 132 -5.42 6.09 -9.51
CA THR A 132 -6.09 6.46 -8.25
C THR A 132 -7.56 6.01 -8.25
N ILE A 133 -7.95 5.31 -7.20
CA ILE A 133 -9.34 4.95 -6.90
C ILE A 133 -9.92 6.07 -6.04
N ALA A 134 -10.77 6.91 -6.61
CA ALA A 134 -11.57 7.89 -5.88
C ALA A 134 -13.03 7.46 -6.02
N ALA A 135 -13.59 6.92 -4.95
CA ALA A 135 -14.89 6.24 -4.99
C ALA A 135 -15.83 6.84 -3.94
N TYR A 136 -16.80 7.61 -4.39
CA TYR A 136 -17.77 8.28 -3.53
C TYR A 136 -19.03 7.43 -3.34
N GLY A 137 -19.51 7.36 -2.10
CA GLY A 137 -20.74 6.65 -1.74
C GLY A 137 -20.67 5.16 -2.06
N ASP A 138 -21.66 4.65 -2.81
CA ASP A 138 -21.73 3.23 -3.17
C ASP A 138 -20.71 2.79 -4.22
N ASN A 139 -20.08 3.71 -4.99
CA ASN A 139 -18.91 3.40 -5.81
C ASN A 139 -17.78 2.83 -4.94
N GLY A 140 -17.67 3.26 -3.66
CA GLY A 140 -16.71 2.74 -2.70
C GLY A 140 -16.90 1.25 -2.36
N ALA A 141 -18.06 0.67 -2.61
CA ALA A 141 -18.28 -0.76 -2.44
C ALA A 141 -17.61 -1.63 -3.50
N ILE A 142 -17.16 -1.03 -4.60
CA ILE A 142 -16.44 -1.72 -5.66
C ILE A 142 -14.94 -1.64 -5.34
N CYS A 143 -14.36 -2.73 -4.87
CA CYS A 143 -12.99 -2.79 -4.33
C CYS A 143 -11.92 -2.18 -5.25
N HIS A 144 -12.01 -2.42 -6.57
CA HIS A 144 -11.13 -1.87 -7.60
C HIS A 144 -11.92 -0.93 -8.53
N TYR A 145 -12.66 0.02 -7.94
CA TYR A 145 -13.41 1.00 -8.69
C TYR A 145 -12.49 1.85 -9.57
N SER A 146 -12.95 2.14 -10.77
CA SER A 146 -12.29 3.09 -11.67
C SER A 146 -13.34 4.04 -12.22
N ALA A 147 -13.25 5.31 -11.85
CA ALA A 147 -14.16 6.32 -12.34
C ALA A 147 -14.04 6.48 -13.85
N THR A 148 -15.17 6.46 -14.54
CA THR A 148 -15.29 6.72 -15.97
C THR A 148 -16.19 7.94 -16.18
N LYS A 149 -16.25 8.46 -17.42
CA LYS A 149 -17.21 9.55 -17.73
C LYS A 149 -18.67 9.20 -17.41
N GLN A 150 -19.01 7.91 -17.46
CA GLN A 150 -20.36 7.40 -17.20
C GLN A 150 -20.64 7.18 -15.71
N THR A 151 -19.64 6.74 -14.94
CA THR A 151 -19.79 6.38 -13.52
C THR A 151 -19.36 7.49 -12.56
N ASN A 152 -18.65 8.50 -13.08
CA ASN A 152 -18.13 9.63 -12.30
C ASN A 152 -19.22 10.37 -11.54
N ARG A 153 -19.04 10.56 -10.26
CA ARG A 153 -19.97 11.27 -9.38
C ARG A 153 -19.40 12.60 -8.90
N ILE A 154 -20.29 13.55 -8.67
CA ILE A 154 -19.99 14.77 -7.93
C ILE A 154 -20.11 14.45 -6.45
N LEU A 155 -19.12 14.89 -5.67
CA LEU A 155 -19.12 14.70 -4.22
C LEU A 155 -20.18 15.60 -3.57
N GLU A 156 -20.91 15.01 -2.63
CA GLU A 156 -21.86 15.71 -1.75
C GLU A 156 -21.29 15.77 -0.33
N PRO A 157 -21.65 16.74 0.53
CA PRO A 157 -21.14 16.84 1.90
C PRO A 157 -21.81 15.81 2.83
N THR A 158 -21.78 14.53 2.46
CA THR A 158 -22.35 13.41 3.21
C THR A 158 -21.66 12.10 2.85
N GLY A 159 -21.66 11.14 3.76
CA GLY A 159 -21.13 9.79 3.52
C GLY A 159 -19.62 9.73 3.39
N PHE A 160 -19.15 8.70 2.72
CA PHE A 160 -17.73 8.38 2.55
C PHE A 160 -17.20 8.63 1.14
N LEU A 161 -15.97 9.12 1.09
CA LEU A 161 -15.07 9.00 -0.04
C LEU A 161 -14.00 7.97 0.31
N LEU A 162 -13.91 6.86 -0.42
CA LEU A 162 -12.79 5.95 -0.37
C LEU A 162 -11.76 6.43 -1.39
N LEU A 163 -10.57 6.75 -0.92
CA LEU A 163 -9.45 7.23 -1.73
C LEU A 163 -8.28 6.27 -1.57
N ASP A 164 -7.99 5.52 -2.63
CA ASP A 164 -6.88 4.59 -2.69
C ASP A 164 -5.91 5.02 -3.80
N THR A 165 -4.64 5.19 -3.46
CA THR A 165 -3.68 5.86 -4.32
C THR A 165 -2.25 5.54 -3.95
N GLY A 166 -1.37 5.59 -4.94
CA GLY A 166 0.05 5.39 -4.71
C GLY A 166 0.91 6.12 -5.73
N THR A 167 2.20 6.19 -5.48
CA THR A 167 3.16 6.98 -6.27
C THR A 167 4.46 6.22 -6.45
N HIS A 168 5.03 6.31 -7.65
CA HIS A 168 6.41 5.98 -7.92
C HIS A 168 7.27 7.25 -7.76
N TYR A 169 8.05 7.29 -6.67
CA TYR A 169 9.20 8.16 -6.52
C TYR A 169 10.48 7.36 -6.82
N LEU A 170 11.56 8.02 -7.24
CA LEU A 170 12.85 7.31 -7.44
C LEU A 170 13.33 6.60 -6.17
N ASP A 171 12.94 7.08 -5.00
CA ASP A 171 13.28 6.50 -3.68
C ASP A 171 12.36 5.37 -3.25
N GLY A 172 11.24 5.11 -3.92
CA GLY A 172 10.33 4.03 -3.54
C GLY A 172 8.96 4.12 -4.17
N THR A 173 8.16 3.09 -3.96
CA THR A 173 6.75 3.02 -4.35
C THR A 173 5.88 3.19 -3.11
N THR A 174 4.85 4.04 -3.18
CA THR A 174 3.86 4.19 -2.11
C THR A 174 2.55 3.53 -2.48
N ASP A 175 1.79 3.21 -1.43
CA ASP A 175 0.45 2.65 -1.48
C ASP A 175 -0.31 3.08 -0.22
N ILE A 176 -1.52 3.59 -0.37
CA ILE A 176 -2.31 4.08 0.75
C ILE A 176 -3.78 4.16 0.41
N THR A 177 -4.61 3.69 1.30
CA THR A 177 -6.05 3.99 1.29
C THR A 177 -6.46 4.78 2.52
N ARG A 178 -7.29 5.81 2.30
CA ARG A 178 -8.05 6.51 3.34
C ARG A 178 -9.52 6.54 2.98
N THR A 179 -10.35 6.23 3.95
CA THR A 179 -11.78 6.50 3.88
C THR A 179 -12.05 7.81 4.61
N ILE A 180 -12.62 8.78 3.92
CA ILE A 180 -12.77 10.17 4.35
C ILE A 180 -14.25 10.46 4.51
N SER A 181 -14.66 11.00 5.65
CA SER A 181 -16.02 11.50 5.85
C SER A 181 -16.18 12.85 5.17
N LEU A 182 -17.17 12.97 4.30
CA LEU A 182 -17.49 14.24 3.61
C LEU A 182 -18.53 15.08 4.36
N GLY A 183 -19.07 14.55 5.46
CA GLY A 183 -20.08 15.21 6.28
C GLY A 183 -20.72 14.24 7.26
N SER A 184 -22.06 14.27 7.39
CA SER A 184 -22.76 13.40 8.32
C SER A 184 -22.64 11.92 7.95
N LEU A 185 -22.39 11.09 8.95
CA LEU A 185 -22.31 9.62 8.85
C LEU A 185 -23.36 8.98 9.74
N SER A 186 -23.94 7.86 9.29
CA SER A 186 -24.78 7.02 10.14
C SER A 186 -23.92 6.25 11.15
N ASP A 187 -24.55 5.82 12.25
CA ASP A 187 -23.88 4.98 13.27
C ASP A 187 -23.33 3.69 12.66
N GLN A 188 -24.02 3.12 11.66
CA GLN A 188 -23.56 1.94 10.94
C GLN A 188 -22.26 2.21 10.15
N GLN A 189 -22.15 3.38 9.53
CA GLN A 189 -20.94 3.78 8.81
C GLN A 189 -19.76 3.98 9.77
N LYS A 190 -19.97 4.68 10.89
CA LYS A 190 -18.95 4.87 11.92
C LYS A 190 -18.51 3.53 12.54
N LYS A 191 -19.46 2.65 12.87
CA LYS A 191 -19.15 1.30 13.36
C LYS A 191 -18.32 0.52 12.34
N ALA A 192 -18.70 0.52 11.07
CA ALA A 192 -17.98 -0.16 9.99
C ALA A 192 -16.54 0.36 9.86
N PHE A 193 -16.35 1.67 9.82
CA PHE A 193 -15.04 2.30 9.77
C PHE A 193 -14.17 1.88 10.96
N THR A 194 -14.75 1.91 12.16
CA THR A 194 -14.02 1.61 13.39
C THR A 194 -13.64 0.13 13.49
N LEU A 195 -14.50 -0.80 13.05
CA LEU A 195 -14.17 -2.24 13.01
C LEU A 195 -13.00 -2.52 12.05
N VAL A 196 -12.96 -1.88 10.89
CA VAL A 196 -11.82 -1.95 9.95
C VAL A 196 -10.56 -1.38 10.59
N LEU A 197 -10.66 -0.21 11.24
CA LEU A 197 -9.53 0.41 11.95
C LEU A 197 -9.00 -0.48 13.08
N LYS A 198 -9.86 -1.14 13.86
CA LYS A 198 -9.45 -2.10 14.92
C LYS A 198 -8.62 -3.24 14.33
N GLY A 199 -9.04 -3.80 13.20
CA GLY A 199 -8.29 -4.84 12.49
C GLY A 199 -6.93 -4.34 11.99
N HIS A 200 -6.91 -3.13 11.44
CA HIS A 200 -5.68 -2.45 11.02
C HIS A 200 -4.70 -2.27 12.18
N ILE A 201 -5.17 -1.77 13.33
CA ILE A 201 -4.36 -1.56 14.54
C ILE A 201 -3.83 -2.90 15.08
N ALA A 202 -4.69 -3.92 15.20
CA ALA A 202 -4.30 -5.22 15.72
C ALA A 202 -3.14 -5.84 14.92
N LEU A 203 -3.19 -5.70 13.59
CA LEU A 203 -2.12 -6.17 12.73
C LEU A 203 -0.86 -5.29 12.84
N ALA A 204 -1.01 -3.97 12.88
CA ALA A 204 0.12 -3.05 12.96
C ALA A 204 0.93 -3.17 14.27
N THR A 205 0.32 -3.65 15.35
CA THR A 205 0.92 -3.68 16.69
C THR A 205 1.47 -5.04 17.12
N ILE A 206 1.21 -6.09 16.34
CA ILE A 206 1.62 -7.44 16.71
C ILE A 206 3.14 -7.63 16.67
N LYS A 207 3.68 -8.31 17.67
CA LYS A 207 4.99 -8.96 17.61
C LYS A 207 4.77 -10.45 17.29
N PHE A 208 5.60 -11.01 16.45
CA PHE A 208 5.45 -12.39 16.00
C PHE A 208 6.81 -13.09 15.87
N PRO A 209 6.86 -14.41 16.15
CA PRO A 209 8.13 -15.15 16.08
C PRO A 209 8.59 -15.29 14.61
N TYR A 210 9.90 -15.35 14.40
CA TYR A 210 10.47 -15.76 13.11
C TYR A 210 9.89 -17.13 12.69
N GLY A 211 9.64 -17.30 11.41
CA GLY A 211 8.92 -18.47 10.88
C GLY A 211 7.43 -18.21 10.62
N THR A 212 6.92 -17.06 11.08
CA THR A 212 5.53 -16.66 10.81
C THR A 212 5.32 -16.34 9.33
N LYS A 213 4.15 -16.74 8.81
CA LYS A 213 3.70 -16.47 7.45
C LYS A 213 2.52 -15.50 7.47
N GLY A 214 2.23 -14.85 6.34
CA GLY A 214 1.12 -13.91 6.26
C GLY A 214 -0.24 -14.51 6.57
N SER A 215 -0.49 -15.77 6.23
CA SER A 215 -1.74 -16.48 6.56
C SER A 215 -1.98 -16.61 8.08
N HIS A 216 -0.93 -16.63 8.89
CA HIS A 216 -1.06 -16.67 10.36
C HIS A 216 -1.52 -15.33 10.94
N LEU A 217 -1.19 -14.21 10.27
CA LEU A 217 -1.47 -12.85 10.75
C LEU A 217 -2.74 -12.24 10.17
N ASP A 218 -3.22 -12.72 9.02
CA ASP A 218 -4.40 -12.19 8.32
C ASP A 218 -5.65 -12.15 9.21
N ILE A 219 -5.82 -13.16 10.07
CA ILE A 219 -6.96 -13.23 10.99
C ILE A 219 -7.03 -12.05 11.96
N LEU A 220 -5.89 -11.46 12.33
CA LEU A 220 -5.86 -10.31 13.24
C LEU A 220 -6.60 -9.10 12.67
N ALA A 221 -6.52 -8.91 11.35
CA ALA A 221 -7.23 -7.85 10.66
C ALA A 221 -8.72 -8.16 10.47
N ARG A 222 -9.12 -9.45 10.44
CA ARG A 222 -10.50 -9.85 10.18
C ARG A 222 -11.33 -10.06 11.43
N GLN A 223 -10.73 -10.38 12.56
CA GLN A 223 -11.42 -10.86 13.76
C GLN A 223 -12.56 -9.93 14.22
N PHE A 224 -12.40 -8.62 14.15
CA PHE A 224 -13.42 -7.66 14.59
C PHE A 224 -14.63 -7.62 13.65
N LEU A 225 -14.40 -7.81 12.35
CA LEU A 225 -15.47 -7.96 11.37
C LEU A 225 -16.17 -9.31 11.50
N TRP A 226 -15.43 -10.40 11.69
CA TRP A 226 -16.01 -11.74 11.86
C TRP A 226 -16.88 -11.85 13.10
N ASN A 227 -16.51 -11.18 14.20
CA ASN A 227 -17.33 -11.14 15.42
C ASN A 227 -18.72 -10.49 15.17
N GLU A 228 -18.85 -9.68 14.14
CA GLU A 228 -20.12 -9.05 13.71
C GLU A 228 -20.75 -9.76 12.50
N GLY A 229 -20.23 -10.93 12.10
CA GLY A 229 -20.71 -11.66 10.92
C GLY A 229 -20.38 -10.98 9.59
N LEU A 230 -19.38 -10.07 9.58
CA LEU A 230 -18.93 -9.32 8.40
C LEU A 230 -17.59 -9.85 7.88
N ASN A 231 -17.28 -9.63 6.61
CA ASN A 231 -16.04 -10.08 5.98
C ASN A 231 -15.71 -9.23 4.75
N TYR A 232 -14.46 -9.36 4.24
CA TYR A 232 -14.04 -8.83 2.94
C TYR A 232 -13.33 -9.91 2.12
N GLY A 233 -13.45 -9.82 0.79
CA GLY A 233 -13.06 -10.87 -0.14
C GLY A 233 -11.61 -10.80 -0.64
N HIS A 234 -10.88 -9.70 -0.39
CA HIS A 234 -9.49 -9.56 -0.84
C HIS A 234 -8.47 -9.95 0.24
N GLY A 235 -7.19 -10.02 -0.11
CA GLY A 235 -6.11 -10.18 0.87
C GLY A 235 -5.98 -8.96 1.77
N THR A 236 -5.50 -9.15 2.99
CA THR A 236 -5.25 -8.04 3.92
C THR A 236 -4.00 -7.24 3.55
N GLY A 237 -3.15 -7.78 2.66
CA GLY A 237 -1.97 -7.07 2.20
C GLY A 237 -1.07 -7.88 1.27
N HIS A 238 -0.11 -7.17 0.72
CA HIS A 238 0.88 -7.67 -0.25
C HIS A 238 2.22 -6.96 -0.07
N GLY A 239 3.28 -7.56 -0.63
CA GLY A 239 4.57 -6.88 -0.73
C GLY A 239 4.49 -5.68 -1.67
N VAL A 240 5.34 -4.68 -1.40
CA VAL A 240 5.48 -3.47 -2.25
C VAL A 240 6.90 -3.41 -2.81
N GLY A 241 7.05 -3.15 -4.10
CA GLY A 241 8.35 -3.05 -4.78
C GLY A 241 9.03 -1.69 -4.53
N HIS A 242 10.36 -1.65 -4.43
CA HIS A 242 11.11 -0.40 -4.33
C HIS A 242 11.28 0.21 -5.74
N PHE A 243 10.55 1.28 -6.04
CA PHE A 243 10.44 1.87 -7.39
C PHE A 243 10.07 0.82 -8.45
N LEU A 244 9.33 -0.19 -8.05
CA LEU A 244 8.83 -1.30 -8.84
C LEU A 244 7.33 -1.48 -8.60
N ASN A 245 6.76 -2.61 -9.05
CA ASN A 245 5.34 -2.88 -8.94
C ASN A 245 4.81 -2.68 -7.51
N VAL A 246 3.69 -1.99 -7.38
CA VAL A 246 2.97 -1.83 -6.12
C VAL A 246 2.62 -3.21 -5.54
N HIS A 247 2.10 -4.14 -6.34
CA HIS A 247 1.92 -5.54 -5.96
C HIS A 247 3.21 -6.33 -6.23
N GLU A 248 4.13 -6.38 -5.28
CA GLU A 248 5.32 -7.22 -5.37
C GLU A 248 5.02 -8.62 -4.83
N GLY A 249 4.83 -9.56 -5.72
CA GLY A 249 4.25 -10.86 -5.44
C GLY A 249 5.20 -11.93 -4.87
N TYR A 250 6.00 -11.67 -3.82
CA TYR A 250 6.72 -12.69 -3.05
C TYR A 250 5.99 -12.99 -1.75
N ALA A 251 5.85 -12.02 -0.87
CA ALA A 251 5.13 -12.13 0.38
C ALA A 251 3.68 -11.62 0.23
N TRP A 252 2.73 -12.33 0.84
CA TRP A 252 1.31 -11.99 0.85
C TRP A 252 0.77 -12.09 2.27
N LEU A 253 -0.16 -11.23 2.60
CA LEU A 253 -0.93 -11.25 3.84
C LEU A 253 -2.39 -11.54 3.48
N ARG A 254 -2.78 -12.81 3.51
CA ARG A 254 -4.09 -13.29 3.06
C ARG A 254 -4.41 -14.66 3.64
N PRO A 255 -5.70 -15.11 3.68
CA PRO A 255 -6.07 -16.41 4.21
C PRO A 255 -5.44 -17.59 3.47
N ARG A 256 -5.29 -17.46 2.14
CA ARG A 256 -4.63 -18.49 1.33
C ARG A 256 -3.15 -18.54 1.66
N GLU A 257 -2.69 -19.69 2.11
CA GLU A 257 -1.28 -19.91 2.43
C GLU A 257 -0.37 -19.69 1.21
N ASN A 258 0.73 -18.99 1.42
CA ASN A 258 1.93 -19.06 0.62
C ASN A 258 3.07 -19.48 1.54
N ASN A 259 4.00 -20.31 1.08
CA ASN A 259 5.08 -20.84 1.91
C ASN A 259 6.21 -19.83 2.20
N VAL A 260 5.92 -18.52 2.15
CA VAL A 260 6.88 -17.47 2.42
C VAL A 260 6.87 -17.10 3.89
N VAL A 261 8.00 -17.31 4.54
CA VAL A 261 8.27 -16.83 5.89
C VAL A 261 8.62 -15.35 5.84
N TYR A 262 8.09 -14.59 6.78
CA TYR A 262 8.40 -13.17 6.90
C TYR A 262 9.82 -12.96 7.45
N GLU A 263 10.53 -12.02 6.81
CA GLU A 263 11.90 -11.65 7.17
C GLU A 263 12.01 -10.13 7.35
N ALA A 264 12.88 -9.69 8.25
CA ALA A 264 13.19 -8.26 8.41
C ALA A 264 13.67 -7.65 7.09
N GLY A 265 13.22 -6.45 6.77
CA GLY A 265 13.44 -5.79 5.49
C GLY A 265 12.32 -5.98 4.46
N MET A 266 11.36 -6.88 4.69
CA MET A 266 10.19 -6.98 3.81
C MET A 266 9.21 -5.85 4.09
N THR A 267 8.60 -5.30 3.02
CA THR A 267 7.52 -4.30 3.09
C THR A 267 6.19 -4.96 2.74
N MET A 268 5.14 -4.62 3.49
CA MET A 268 3.80 -5.18 3.33
C MET A 268 2.76 -4.08 3.45
N THR A 269 1.68 -4.15 2.67
CA THR A 269 0.47 -3.37 2.96
C THR A 269 -0.32 -4.00 4.12
N ASN A 270 -1.10 -3.16 4.80
CA ASN A 270 -2.08 -3.53 5.83
C ASN A 270 -3.36 -2.78 5.48
N GLU A 271 -4.25 -3.45 4.72
CA GLU A 271 -5.38 -2.84 4.02
C GLU A 271 -6.73 -3.56 4.28
N PRO A 272 -7.12 -3.85 5.53
CA PRO A 272 -8.44 -4.40 5.79
C PRO A 272 -9.54 -3.48 5.27
N GLY A 273 -10.66 -4.05 4.87
CA GLY A 273 -11.78 -3.29 4.34
C GLY A 273 -13.14 -3.89 4.66
N LEU A 274 -14.20 -3.17 4.35
CA LEU A 274 -15.58 -3.63 4.39
C LEU A 274 -16.36 -2.95 3.25
N TYR A 275 -17.04 -3.75 2.45
CA TYR A 275 -17.75 -3.26 1.27
C TYR A 275 -19.22 -3.67 1.36
N ARG A 276 -20.09 -2.68 1.37
CA ARG A 276 -21.56 -2.87 1.40
C ARG A 276 -22.12 -2.45 0.06
N ASP A 277 -22.38 -3.44 -0.76
CA ASP A 277 -22.90 -3.23 -2.11
C ASP A 277 -24.13 -2.35 -2.12
N GLY A 278 -24.13 -1.34 -3.00
CA GLY A 278 -25.15 -0.33 -3.10
C GLY A 278 -25.18 0.74 -1.99
N TYR A 279 -24.20 0.73 -1.05
CA TYR A 279 -24.16 1.67 0.06
C TYR A 279 -22.83 2.40 0.22
N TYR A 280 -21.74 1.72 0.55
CA TYR A 280 -20.42 2.31 0.77
C TYR A 280 -19.31 1.26 0.86
N GLY A 281 -18.07 1.70 0.72
CA GLY A 281 -16.87 0.94 1.06
C GLY A 281 -16.04 1.66 2.10
N VAL A 282 -15.33 0.89 2.91
CA VAL A 282 -14.34 1.34 3.88
C VAL A 282 -13.07 0.53 3.67
N ARG A 283 -11.93 1.20 3.54
CA ARG A 283 -10.57 0.59 3.60
C ARG A 283 -9.65 1.56 4.33
N THR A 284 -8.86 1.04 5.23
CA THR A 284 -7.76 1.79 5.87
C THR A 284 -6.48 1.05 5.58
N GLU A 285 -5.54 1.74 4.93
CA GLU A 285 -4.31 1.11 4.47
C GLU A 285 -3.08 1.91 4.81
N ASN A 286 -2.05 1.21 5.26
CA ASN A 286 -0.68 1.68 5.39
C ASN A 286 0.31 0.65 4.84
N VAL A 287 1.41 1.11 4.29
CA VAL A 287 2.60 0.28 4.06
C VAL A 287 3.37 0.15 5.37
N MET A 288 3.78 -1.08 5.67
CA MET A 288 4.56 -1.42 6.85
C MET A 288 5.88 -2.07 6.45
N LEU A 289 6.92 -1.87 7.24
CA LEU A 289 8.21 -2.55 7.17
C LEU A 289 8.30 -3.59 8.27
N ILE A 290 8.75 -4.78 7.94
CA ILE A 290 9.07 -5.81 8.93
C ILE A 290 10.46 -5.54 9.50
N GLU A 291 10.55 -5.42 10.81
CA GLU A 291 11.80 -5.18 11.54
C GLU A 291 12.05 -6.26 12.61
N GLN A 292 13.31 -6.40 13.00
CA GLN A 292 13.66 -7.15 14.20
C GLN A 292 13.07 -6.46 15.44
N ALA A 293 12.36 -7.20 16.27
CA ALA A 293 11.84 -6.70 17.54
C ALA A 293 12.77 -6.99 18.71
N GLU A 294 12.90 -8.26 19.05
CA GLU A 294 13.71 -8.72 20.19
C GLU A 294 14.10 -10.18 20.01
N GLU A 295 15.14 -10.61 20.72
CA GLU A 295 15.52 -12.00 20.90
C GLU A 295 15.20 -12.41 22.33
N THR A 296 14.58 -13.57 22.49
CA THR A 296 14.17 -14.14 23.78
C THR A 296 14.57 -15.59 23.87
N ASP A 297 14.36 -16.25 24.99
CA ASP A 297 14.55 -17.71 25.16
C ASP A 297 13.65 -18.52 24.23
N PHE A 298 12.61 -17.92 23.66
CA PHE A 298 11.72 -18.52 22.67
C PHE A 298 12.11 -18.23 21.21
N GLY A 299 13.25 -17.55 20.97
CA GLY A 299 13.80 -17.21 19.67
C GLY A 299 13.61 -15.75 19.26
N ASN A 300 13.84 -15.48 17.99
CA ASN A 300 13.77 -14.15 17.40
C ASN A 300 12.34 -13.73 17.11
N PHE A 301 11.98 -12.52 17.52
CA PHE A 301 10.69 -11.91 17.25
C PHE A 301 10.81 -10.72 16.27
N LEU A 302 9.82 -10.60 15.43
CA LEU A 302 9.66 -9.52 14.45
C LEU A 302 8.48 -8.63 14.83
N LYS A 303 8.44 -7.43 14.28
CA LYS A 303 7.34 -6.45 14.40
C LYS A 303 7.17 -5.68 13.11
N PHE A 304 6.14 -4.86 13.05
CA PHE A 304 5.93 -3.91 11.97
C PHE A 304 6.30 -2.47 12.41
N GLU A 305 6.99 -1.74 11.53
CA GLU A 305 7.07 -0.28 11.52
C GLU A 305 6.05 0.24 10.51
N THR A 306 5.14 1.13 10.90
CA THR A 306 4.24 1.80 9.96
C THR A 306 5.03 2.89 9.21
N LEU A 307 5.10 2.78 7.88
CA LEU A 307 5.84 3.74 7.04
C LEU A 307 4.96 4.87 6.50
N THR A 308 3.69 4.60 6.21
CA THR A 308 2.74 5.57 5.66
C THR A 308 2.44 6.68 6.66
N LEU A 309 2.49 7.93 6.21
CA LEU A 309 2.31 9.13 7.02
C LEU A 309 1.13 9.97 6.50
N CYS A 310 -0.08 9.65 6.94
CA CYS A 310 -1.29 10.40 6.59
C CYS A 310 -2.33 10.24 7.72
N PRO A 311 -3.02 11.30 8.15
CA PRO A 311 -4.00 11.17 9.24
C PRO A 311 -5.13 10.21 8.88
N ILE A 312 -5.64 9.50 9.89
CA ILE A 312 -6.85 8.70 9.84
C ILE A 312 -8.01 9.59 10.29
N ASP A 313 -9.12 9.57 9.58
CA ASP A 313 -10.23 10.48 9.82
C ASP A 313 -10.92 10.22 11.16
N LEU A 314 -10.72 11.10 12.14
CA LEU A 314 -11.29 11.01 13.48
C LEU A 314 -12.82 11.18 13.49
N ALA A 315 -13.41 11.90 12.51
CA ALA A 315 -14.85 12.10 12.43
C ALA A 315 -15.61 10.82 12.04
N ALA A 316 -14.91 9.87 11.41
CA ALA A 316 -15.46 8.58 11.02
C ALA A 316 -15.44 7.53 12.15
N ILE A 317 -14.82 7.82 13.28
CA ILE A 317 -14.62 6.86 14.36
C ILE A 317 -15.77 6.85 15.36
N GLU A 318 -16.26 5.66 15.70
CA GLU A 318 -17.11 5.41 16.86
C GLU A 318 -16.20 5.13 18.07
N SER A 319 -15.88 6.20 18.83
CA SER A 319 -14.90 6.18 19.90
C SER A 319 -15.23 5.21 21.05
N SER A 320 -16.53 4.90 21.26
CA SER A 320 -17.00 4.02 22.33
C SER A 320 -16.56 2.56 22.18
N ILE A 321 -16.26 2.12 20.95
CA ILE A 321 -15.85 0.75 20.68
C ILE A 321 -14.33 0.57 20.54
N LEU A 322 -13.55 1.67 20.67
CA LEU A 322 -12.10 1.61 20.78
C LEU A 322 -11.66 1.40 22.24
N THR A 323 -10.71 0.50 22.42
CA THR A 323 -10.01 0.32 23.70
C THR A 323 -9.02 1.48 23.95
N SER A 324 -8.58 1.65 25.21
CA SER A 324 -7.54 2.63 25.54
C SER A 324 -6.22 2.38 24.82
N ILE A 325 -5.87 1.12 24.56
CA ILE A 325 -4.66 0.73 23.82
C ILE A 325 -4.77 1.16 22.35
N GLU A 326 -5.93 0.94 21.73
CA GLU A 326 -6.17 1.34 20.32
C GLU A 326 -6.20 2.87 20.17
N LYS A 327 -6.82 3.59 21.11
CA LYS A 327 -6.76 5.06 21.17
C LYS A 327 -5.33 5.57 21.32
N LYS A 328 -4.56 4.95 22.22
CA LYS A 328 -3.15 5.30 22.40
C LYS A 328 -2.35 5.11 21.12
N TRP A 329 -2.51 3.97 20.43
CA TRP A 329 -1.84 3.73 19.16
C TRP A 329 -2.19 4.80 18.11
N LEU A 330 -3.47 5.15 17.99
CA LEU A 330 -3.94 6.17 17.05
C LEU A 330 -3.34 7.54 17.35
N ASN A 331 -3.30 7.92 18.63
CA ASN A 331 -2.72 9.18 19.10
C ASN A 331 -1.21 9.23 18.84
N ASP A 332 -0.48 8.14 19.14
CA ASP A 332 0.96 8.03 18.85
C ASP A 332 1.24 8.11 17.34
N TYR A 333 0.45 7.42 16.52
CA TYR A 333 0.53 7.49 15.06
C TYR A 333 0.27 8.91 14.53
N HIS A 334 -0.79 9.57 14.99
CA HIS A 334 -1.11 10.94 14.59
C HIS A 334 -0.03 11.94 15.02
N LYS A 335 0.56 11.76 16.21
CA LYS A 335 1.71 12.53 16.66
C LYS A 335 2.90 12.40 15.69
N GLU A 336 3.23 11.17 15.33
CA GLU A 336 4.31 10.89 14.37
C GLU A 336 4.02 11.52 12.99
N VAL A 337 2.79 11.39 12.48
CA VAL A 337 2.35 12.05 11.23
C VAL A 337 2.55 13.55 11.31
N TYR A 338 2.09 14.20 12.38
CA TYR A 338 2.25 15.63 12.56
C TYR A 338 3.72 16.05 12.60
N GLU A 339 4.54 15.38 13.42
CA GLU A 339 5.96 15.69 13.57
C GLU A 339 6.75 15.56 12.27
N LYS A 340 6.47 14.52 11.48
CA LYS A 340 7.20 14.25 10.23
C LYS A 340 6.70 15.02 9.03
N ILE A 341 5.45 15.46 8.99
CA ILE A 341 4.83 16.13 7.83
C ILE A 341 4.78 17.65 8.00
N SER A 342 4.46 18.15 9.20
CA SER A 342 4.29 19.60 9.44
C SER A 342 5.48 20.50 9.02
N PRO A 343 6.76 20.06 9.07
CA PRO A 343 7.87 20.90 8.62
C PRO A 343 7.83 21.28 7.12
N PHE A 344 7.06 20.55 6.31
CA PHE A 344 6.97 20.74 4.86
C PHE A 344 5.66 21.42 4.40
N LEU A 345 4.88 21.94 5.36
CA LEU A 345 3.56 22.52 5.11
C LEU A 345 3.57 24.03 5.33
N GLU A 346 2.66 24.74 4.65
CA GLU A 346 2.35 26.15 4.92
C GLU A 346 1.54 26.30 6.22
N SER A 347 1.47 27.52 6.74
CA SER A 347 0.87 27.77 8.06
C SER A 347 -0.55 27.26 8.22
N GLU A 348 -1.42 27.48 7.23
CA GLU A 348 -2.82 27.02 7.28
C GLU A 348 -2.93 25.49 7.16
N GLU A 349 -2.10 24.88 6.33
CA GLU A 349 -2.01 23.43 6.18
C GLU A 349 -1.55 22.75 7.49
N LYS A 350 -0.60 23.38 8.22
CA LYS A 350 -0.15 22.93 9.55
C LYS A 350 -1.26 22.95 10.58
N ILE A 351 -2.04 24.04 10.63
CA ILE A 351 -3.17 24.17 11.54
C ILE A 351 -4.21 23.10 11.24
N TRP A 352 -4.51 22.88 9.96
CA TRP A 352 -5.43 21.81 9.53
C TRP A 352 -4.92 20.42 9.94
N LEU A 353 -3.62 20.14 9.72
CA LEU A 353 -3.02 18.86 10.08
C LEU A 353 -3.02 18.65 11.59
N GLN A 354 -2.74 19.70 12.37
CA GLN A 354 -2.77 19.65 13.83
C GLN A 354 -4.18 19.26 14.35
N GLU A 355 -5.22 19.86 13.78
CA GLU A 355 -6.60 19.51 14.13
C GLU A 355 -6.97 18.09 13.68
N SER A 356 -6.53 17.66 12.49
CA SER A 356 -6.74 16.30 11.98
C SER A 356 -6.01 15.24 12.79
N CYS A 357 -4.90 15.61 13.44
CA CYS A 357 -4.09 14.75 14.29
C CYS A 357 -4.32 14.99 15.81
N ARG A 358 -5.41 15.69 16.19
CA ARG A 358 -5.70 15.96 17.60
C ARG A 358 -5.88 14.66 18.38
N GLU A 359 -5.59 14.73 19.67
CA GLU A 359 -5.72 13.59 20.58
C GLU A 359 -7.18 13.14 20.69
N MET A 360 -7.42 11.85 20.55
CA MET A 360 -8.70 11.20 20.84
C MET A 360 -8.73 10.80 22.30
N LYS A 361 -9.73 11.28 23.01
CA LYS A 361 -9.98 11.00 24.44
C LYS A 361 -10.71 9.68 24.65
#